data_f365d27fef3e5c589c577532fb40481b
#
_entry.id   f365d27fef3e5c589c577532fb40481b
#
_cell.length_a   1.000
_cell.length_b   1.000
_cell.length_c   1.000
_cell.angle_alpha   90.00
_cell.angle_beta   90.00
_cell.angle_gamma   90.00
#
_symmetry.space_group_name_H-M   'P 1'
#
loop_
_entity.id
_entity.type
_entity.pdbx_description
1 polymer ?
#
loop_
_entity_poly.entity_id
_entity_poly.type
_entity_poly.pdbx_seq_one_letter_code
_entity_poly.pdbx_strand_id
1 'polypeptide(L)'
;AAPAEPTPTSTPAPGPVADDPSDPVRAAEYWLDGAGIREAWEVTRGKGATIAVIDTGIGTPPVIFDDAVAGGTDVSGNGTPDGRTPVGAVDRSHGTWVASLAAGRGNPDGTGMIGVAPEAKLLSISLGFGASAAVPFAEQVATAMRWAVDNGADVINLSFTTNTLDWDESWDDAFLYAYEHDVVVVVAAGNRGSGTSVIGAPATIPGVLTVG
;
A
#
# COMPACT_ATOMS: atom_id res chain seq x y z
N ALA A 1 33.61 -9.99 42.13
CA ALA A 1 33.21 -10.45 40.82
C ALA A 1 31.77 -9.96 40.61
N ALA A 2 31.55 -9.12 39.62
CA ALA A 2 30.21 -8.69 39.23
C ALA A 2 29.51 -9.82 38.48
N PRO A 3 28.17 -9.99 38.63
CA PRO A 3 27.42 -10.98 37.86
C PRO A 3 27.42 -10.61 36.37
N ALA A 4 27.61 -11.62 35.53
CA ALA A 4 27.53 -11.45 34.07
C ALA A 4 26.12 -11.05 33.65
N GLU A 5 25.99 -10.01 32.80
CA GLU A 5 24.73 -9.64 32.17
C GLU A 5 24.22 -10.76 31.28
N PRO A 6 22.90 -11.04 31.27
CA PRO A 6 22.34 -12.05 30.38
C PRO A 6 22.50 -11.60 28.94
N THR A 7 23.08 -12.46 28.14
CA THR A 7 23.17 -12.28 26.67
C THR A 7 21.77 -12.18 26.08
N PRO A 8 21.44 -11.16 25.26
CA PRO A 8 20.13 -11.07 24.66
C PRO A 8 19.90 -12.30 23.75
N THR A 9 18.87 -13.06 24.07
CA THR A 9 18.42 -14.17 23.24
C THR A 9 17.84 -13.57 21.96
N SER A 10 18.56 -13.70 20.84
CA SER A 10 18.03 -13.30 19.55
C SER A 10 16.80 -14.15 19.23
N THR A 11 15.65 -13.54 19.14
CA THR A 11 14.44 -14.19 18.58
C THR A 11 14.80 -14.64 17.17
N PRO A 12 14.58 -15.91 16.79
CA PRO A 12 14.81 -16.36 15.43
C PRO A 12 14.03 -15.46 14.45
N ALA A 13 14.65 -15.09 13.33
CA ALA A 13 13.95 -14.41 12.28
C ALA A 13 12.74 -15.27 11.86
N PRO A 14 11.56 -14.67 11.63
CA PRO A 14 10.41 -15.42 11.15
C PRO A 14 10.83 -16.19 9.88
N GLY A 15 10.42 -17.46 9.82
CA GLY A 15 10.65 -18.30 8.64
C GLY A 15 9.96 -17.71 7.40
N PRO A 16 10.26 -18.23 6.22
CA PRO A 16 9.62 -17.78 4.98
C PRO A 16 8.10 -17.94 5.12
N VAL A 17 7.35 -16.97 4.60
CA VAL A 17 5.88 -17.02 4.57
C VAL A 17 5.44 -18.30 3.85
N ALA A 18 4.62 -19.10 4.51
CA ALA A 18 4.13 -20.36 3.95
C ALA A 18 3.18 -20.11 2.77
N ASP A 19 3.19 -20.99 1.78
CA ASP A 19 2.29 -20.98 0.63
C ASP A 19 1.74 -22.39 0.39
N ASP A 20 0.41 -22.55 0.58
CA ASP A 20 -0.30 -23.79 0.30
C ASP A 20 -1.21 -23.62 -0.93
N PRO A 21 -0.75 -24.03 -2.13
CA PRO A 21 -1.55 -23.92 -3.34
C PRO A 21 -2.81 -24.79 -3.35
N SER A 22 -2.95 -25.73 -2.41
CA SER A 22 -4.15 -26.58 -2.28
C SER A 22 -5.27 -25.90 -1.50
N ASP A 23 -4.98 -24.80 -0.78
CA ASP A 23 -6.01 -24.00 -0.13
C ASP A 23 -6.95 -23.35 -1.16
N PRO A 24 -8.29 -23.48 -1.03
CA PRO A 24 -9.23 -22.95 -2.02
C PRO A 24 -9.12 -21.42 -2.22
N VAL A 25 -8.79 -20.65 -1.18
CA VAL A 25 -8.61 -19.20 -1.28
C VAL A 25 -7.33 -18.91 -2.05
N ARG A 26 -6.23 -19.57 -1.69
CA ARG A 26 -4.94 -19.45 -2.35
C ARG A 26 -4.99 -19.89 -3.81
N ALA A 27 -5.72 -20.98 -4.11
CA ALA A 27 -5.93 -21.48 -5.46
C ALA A 27 -6.76 -20.53 -6.33
N ALA A 28 -7.64 -19.72 -5.73
CA ALA A 28 -8.42 -18.70 -6.43
C ALA A 28 -7.59 -17.47 -6.83
N GLU A 29 -6.40 -17.31 -6.27
CA GLU A 29 -5.47 -16.21 -6.59
C GLU A 29 -4.67 -16.51 -7.88
N TYR A 30 -5.40 -16.67 -8.99
CA TYR A 30 -4.86 -17.05 -10.30
C TYR A 30 -3.74 -16.12 -10.81
N TRP A 31 -3.71 -14.88 -10.35
CA TRP A 31 -2.69 -13.89 -10.69
C TRP A 31 -1.30 -14.26 -10.15
N LEU A 32 -1.20 -15.04 -9.09
CA LEU A 32 0.08 -15.47 -8.52
C LEU A 32 0.91 -16.27 -9.53
N ASP A 33 0.26 -17.14 -10.30
CA ASP A 33 0.89 -17.89 -11.39
C ASP A 33 0.86 -17.10 -12.70
N GLY A 34 -0.30 -16.51 -13.03
CA GLY A 34 -0.51 -15.80 -14.29
C GLY A 34 0.41 -14.60 -14.52
N ALA A 35 0.85 -13.94 -13.45
CA ALA A 35 1.79 -12.82 -13.49
C ALA A 35 3.22 -13.22 -13.08
N GLY A 36 3.52 -14.52 -12.91
CA GLY A 36 4.85 -14.99 -12.52
C GLY A 36 5.27 -14.61 -11.09
N ILE A 37 4.32 -14.35 -10.21
CA ILE A 37 4.61 -13.90 -8.85
C ILE A 37 5.28 -15.01 -8.03
N ARG A 38 4.79 -16.27 -8.14
CA ARG A 38 5.42 -17.40 -7.47
C ARG A 38 6.85 -17.65 -7.95
N GLU A 39 7.12 -17.44 -9.24
CA GLU A 39 8.49 -17.50 -9.77
C GLU A 39 9.36 -16.38 -9.18
N ALA A 40 8.85 -15.16 -9.07
CA ALA A 40 9.56 -14.06 -8.42
C ALA A 40 9.86 -14.35 -6.94
N TRP A 41 9.00 -15.10 -6.26
CA TRP A 41 9.20 -15.49 -4.86
C TRP A 41 10.36 -16.45 -4.63
N GLU A 42 10.87 -17.10 -5.66
CA GLU A 42 12.13 -17.87 -5.58
C GLU A 42 13.34 -16.95 -5.35
N VAL A 43 13.21 -15.67 -5.72
CA VAL A 43 14.25 -14.64 -5.56
C VAL A 43 13.95 -13.76 -4.33
N THR A 44 12.73 -13.23 -4.23
CA THR A 44 12.33 -12.34 -3.14
C THR A 44 10.81 -12.33 -2.93
N ARG A 45 10.38 -12.09 -1.69
CA ARG A 45 8.99 -11.85 -1.30
C ARG A 45 8.77 -10.43 -0.79
N GLY A 46 9.66 -9.50 -1.20
CA GLY A 46 9.58 -8.10 -0.83
C GLY A 46 10.27 -7.74 0.48
N LYS A 47 11.06 -8.64 1.07
CA LYS A 47 11.79 -8.36 2.31
C LYS A 47 12.73 -7.15 2.14
N GLY A 48 12.56 -6.17 3.03
CA GLY A 48 13.35 -4.94 3.02
C GLY A 48 12.70 -3.80 2.20
N ALA A 49 11.65 -4.08 1.43
CA ALA A 49 10.89 -3.05 0.73
C ALA A 49 9.76 -2.49 1.59
N THR A 50 9.43 -1.22 1.40
CA THR A 50 8.34 -0.51 2.07
C THR A 50 7.38 0.05 1.03
N ILE A 51 6.09 -0.32 1.12
CA ILE A 51 5.03 0.12 0.21
C ILE A 51 4.10 1.07 0.96
N ALA A 52 4.01 2.31 0.51
CA ALA A 52 3.02 3.25 0.99
C ALA A 52 1.70 3.07 0.24
N VAL A 53 0.63 2.75 0.96
CA VAL A 53 -0.73 2.68 0.43
C VAL A 53 -1.44 3.99 0.79
N ILE A 54 -1.56 4.87 -0.20
CA ILE A 54 -2.26 6.16 -0.09
C ILE A 54 -3.68 5.95 -0.60
N ASP A 55 -4.58 5.69 0.34
CA ASP A 55 -5.95 5.26 0.05
C ASP A 55 -6.87 5.63 1.24
N THR A 56 -7.94 4.90 1.48
CA THR A 56 -8.83 5.14 2.63
C THR A 56 -8.23 4.81 3.99
N GLY A 57 -7.01 4.25 4.04
CA GLY A 57 -6.33 3.73 5.22
C GLY A 57 -6.44 2.20 5.33
N ILE A 58 -5.52 1.59 6.07
CA ILE A 58 -5.47 0.14 6.30
C ILE A 58 -6.08 -0.16 7.68
N GLY A 59 -7.21 -0.85 7.74
CA GLY A 59 -7.87 -1.22 8.98
C GLY A 59 -7.03 -2.12 9.89
N THR A 60 -7.37 -2.14 11.19
CA THR A 60 -6.67 -2.96 12.19
C THR A 60 -6.92 -4.46 12.10
N PRO A 61 -8.15 -4.96 11.89
CA PRO A 61 -8.36 -6.30 11.35
C PRO A 61 -8.27 -6.22 9.82
N PRO A 62 -7.88 -7.24 9.10
CA PRO A 62 -7.60 -8.61 9.49
C PRO A 62 -6.16 -8.88 9.93
N VAL A 63 -5.97 -10.03 10.56
CA VAL A 63 -4.69 -10.58 11.06
C VAL A 63 -3.61 -10.68 9.98
N ILE A 64 -3.98 -10.75 8.70
CA ILE A 64 -3.04 -10.85 7.57
C ILE A 64 -2.06 -9.69 7.44
N PHE A 65 -2.22 -8.62 8.24
CA PHE A 65 -1.29 -7.50 8.34
C PHE A 65 -0.49 -7.49 9.63
N ASP A 66 -0.57 -8.51 10.45
CA ASP A 66 0.00 -8.58 11.80
C ASP A 66 1.41 -7.98 11.80
N ASP A 67 2.26 -7.71 11.73
CA ASP A 67 3.56 -7.05 11.66
C ASP A 67 3.86 -6.29 10.34
N ALA A 68 2.92 -6.28 9.37
CA ALA A 68 3.18 -5.67 8.06
C ALA A 68 3.21 -4.14 8.13
N VAL A 69 2.27 -3.53 8.86
CA VAL A 69 2.13 -2.08 8.90
C VAL A 69 3.15 -1.46 9.86
N ALA A 70 4.16 -0.82 9.29
CA ALA A 70 5.27 -0.24 10.03
C ALA A 70 4.99 1.19 10.53
N GLY A 71 4.03 1.88 9.92
CA GLY A 71 3.65 3.25 10.27
C GLY A 71 2.46 3.73 9.48
N GLY A 72 2.02 4.95 9.74
CA GLY A 72 0.93 5.55 8.99
C GLY A 72 0.62 6.97 9.41
N THR A 73 -0.29 7.60 8.68
CA THR A 73 -0.80 8.94 8.97
C THR A 73 -2.19 9.14 8.37
N ASP A 74 -2.92 10.11 8.89
CA ASP A 74 -4.16 10.61 8.29
C ASP A 74 -3.94 12.00 7.72
N VAL A 75 -4.24 12.19 6.45
CA VAL A 75 -4.19 13.50 5.77
C VAL A 75 -5.59 14.05 5.47
N SER A 76 -6.63 13.27 5.76
CA SER A 76 -8.02 13.65 5.54
C SER A 76 -8.58 14.59 6.62
N GLY A 77 -8.00 14.56 7.82
CA GLY A 77 -8.52 15.20 9.01
C GLY A 77 -9.70 14.48 9.66
N ASN A 78 -10.07 13.29 9.17
CA ASN A 78 -11.21 12.51 9.64
C ASN A 78 -10.82 11.13 10.21
N GLY A 79 -9.57 10.73 10.06
CA GLY A 79 -9.03 9.45 10.53
C GLY A 79 -8.28 9.56 11.86
N THR A 80 -7.48 8.54 12.14
CA THR A 80 -6.57 8.51 13.30
C THR A 80 -5.14 8.82 12.85
N PRO A 81 -4.29 9.39 13.74
CA PRO A 81 -2.94 9.80 13.39
C PRO A 81 -2.03 8.70 12.84
N ASP A 82 -2.39 7.44 13.03
CA ASP A 82 -1.68 6.26 12.52
C ASP A 82 -2.21 5.75 11.17
N GLY A 83 -3.25 6.43 10.58
CA GLY A 83 -3.88 6.00 9.33
C GLY A 83 -4.60 4.66 9.40
N ARG A 84 -4.83 4.11 10.61
CA ARG A 84 -5.39 2.77 10.82
C ARG A 84 -6.91 2.73 11.01
N THR A 85 -7.55 3.90 11.00
CA THR A 85 -9.01 4.01 10.96
C THR A 85 -9.41 4.41 9.54
N PRO A 86 -9.92 3.46 8.72
CA PRO A 86 -10.34 3.76 7.37
C PRO A 86 -11.40 4.85 7.30
N VAL A 87 -11.19 5.82 6.41
CA VAL A 87 -12.06 7.00 6.22
C VAL A 87 -12.91 6.86 4.97
N GLY A 88 -14.04 7.55 4.95
CA GLY A 88 -14.98 7.57 3.83
C GLY A 88 -16.35 6.97 4.17
N ALA A 89 -17.36 7.38 3.43
CA ALA A 89 -18.74 6.92 3.60
C ALA A 89 -19.04 5.65 2.78
N VAL A 90 -18.36 5.48 1.65
CA VAL A 90 -18.52 4.36 0.71
C VAL A 90 -17.15 3.75 0.52
N ASP A 91 -17.10 2.42 0.48
CA ASP A 91 -15.88 1.64 0.22
C ASP A 91 -14.67 1.99 1.12
N ARG A 92 -14.93 2.41 2.36
CA ARG A 92 -13.87 2.77 3.30
C ARG A 92 -12.85 1.64 3.55
N SER A 93 -13.21 0.40 3.25
CA SER A 93 -12.28 -0.75 3.33
C SER A 93 -11.38 -0.89 2.10
N HIS A 94 -11.51 -0.02 1.10
CA HIS A 94 -10.76 -0.11 -0.17
C HIS A 94 -9.25 -0.14 0.05
N GLY A 95 -8.69 0.76 0.87
CA GLY A 95 -7.27 0.75 1.19
C GLY A 95 -6.79 -0.53 1.89
N THR A 96 -7.68 -1.16 2.69
CA THR A 96 -7.38 -2.47 3.30
C THR A 96 -7.31 -3.56 2.24
N TRP A 97 -8.22 -3.57 1.26
CA TRP A 97 -8.19 -4.54 0.15
C TRP A 97 -6.95 -4.36 -0.73
N VAL A 98 -6.64 -3.11 -1.08
CA VAL A 98 -5.43 -2.77 -1.85
C VAL A 98 -4.17 -3.26 -1.12
N ALA A 99 -4.06 -2.97 0.16
CA ALA A 99 -2.93 -3.42 0.98
C ALA A 99 -2.85 -4.96 1.08
N SER A 100 -4.00 -5.65 1.11
CA SER A 100 -4.04 -7.12 1.12
C SER A 100 -3.42 -7.71 -0.14
N LEU A 101 -3.76 -7.17 -1.31
CA LEU A 101 -3.17 -7.57 -2.59
C LEU A 101 -1.67 -7.23 -2.68
N ALA A 102 -1.26 -6.11 -2.11
CA ALA A 102 0.14 -5.70 -2.15
C ALA A 102 1.03 -6.55 -1.22
N ALA A 103 0.65 -6.72 0.05
CA ALA A 103 1.54 -7.30 1.07
C ALA A 103 0.81 -8.08 2.18
N GLY A 104 -0.37 -8.63 1.92
CA GLY A 104 -1.03 -9.55 2.85
C GLY A 104 -0.15 -10.76 3.15
N ARG A 105 -0.03 -11.13 4.44
CA ARG A 105 0.84 -12.22 4.91
C ARG A 105 0.27 -13.62 4.67
N GLY A 106 -1.05 -13.73 4.44
CA GLY A 106 -1.76 -15.01 4.54
C GLY A 106 -1.85 -15.49 6.00
N ASN A 107 -2.32 -16.71 6.18
CA ASN A 107 -2.30 -17.37 7.47
C ASN A 107 -0.93 -18.04 7.71
N PRO A 108 -0.54 -18.23 8.99
CA PRO A 108 0.74 -18.86 9.32
C PRO A 108 0.92 -20.29 8.79
N ASP A 109 -0.19 -20.99 8.52
CA ASP A 109 -0.20 -22.34 7.93
C ASP A 109 -0.11 -22.36 6.40
N GLY A 110 -0.02 -21.19 5.75
CA GLY A 110 0.09 -21.05 4.31
C GLY A 110 -1.25 -20.93 3.58
N THR A 111 -2.36 -20.93 4.31
CA THR A 111 -3.71 -20.79 3.73
C THR A 111 -4.15 -19.30 3.66
N GLY A 112 -5.31 -19.08 3.09
CA GLY A 112 -5.92 -17.75 2.99
C GLY A 112 -5.25 -16.86 1.95
N MET A 113 -5.72 -15.62 1.84
CA MET A 113 -5.24 -14.64 0.88
C MET A 113 -3.80 -14.20 1.19
N ILE A 114 -2.96 -14.12 0.16
CA ILE A 114 -1.60 -13.59 0.25
C ILE A 114 -1.38 -12.46 -0.77
N GLY A 115 -0.59 -11.47 -0.39
CA GLY A 115 -0.19 -10.38 -1.29
C GLY A 115 1.01 -10.74 -2.15
N VAL A 116 1.27 -9.89 -3.15
CA VAL A 116 2.39 -10.03 -4.08
C VAL A 116 3.76 -9.97 -3.38
N ALA A 117 3.88 -9.09 -2.37
CA ALA A 117 5.10 -8.87 -1.61
C ALA A 117 4.88 -9.13 -0.10
N PRO A 118 4.63 -10.40 0.30
CA PRO A 118 4.15 -10.71 1.67
C PRO A 118 5.22 -10.51 2.76
N GLU A 119 6.44 -10.14 2.44
CA GLU A 119 7.49 -9.79 3.40
C GLU A 119 7.82 -8.29 3.39
N ALA A 120 7.17 -7.50 2.52
CA ALA A 120 7.32 -6.05 2.52
C ALA A 120 6.69 -5.40 3.75
N LYS A 121 7.10 -4.18 4.08
CA LYS A 121 6.43 -3.33 5.05
C LYS A 121 5.41 -2.44 4.37
N LEU A 122 4.38 -2.05 5.10
CA LEU A 122 3.33 -1.16 4.66
C LEU A 122 3.35 0.14 5.44
N LEU A 123 3.12 1.26 4.77
CA LEU A 123 2.73 2.53 5.37
C LEU A 123 1.26 2.79 5.03
N SER A 124 0.45 3.04 6.06
CA SER A 124 -0.98 3.31 5.92
C SER A 124 -1.24 4.81 5.89
N ILE A 125 -1.73 5.33 4.76
CA ILE A 125 -2.02 6.76 4.64
C ILE A 125 -3.48 6.94 4.26
N SER A 126 -4.28 7.54 5.16
CA SER A 126 -5.70 7.72 4.94
C SER A 126 -6.00 9.05 4.24
N LEU A 127 -6.61 8.93 3.05
CA LEU A 127 -7.19 10.01 2.24
C LEU A 127 -8.71 10.05 2.42
N GLY A 128 -9.27 11.24 2.53
CA GLY A 128 -10.71 11.46 2.47
C GLY A 128 -11.17 11.73 1.03
N PHE A 129 -11.98 10.83 0.50
CA PHE A 129 -12.59 11.00 -0.81
C PHE A 129 -13.94 11.72 -0.69
N GLY A 130 -14.19 12.70 -1.58
CA GLY A 130 -15.44 13.41 -1.68
C GLY A 130 -15.54 14.70 -0.87
N ALA A 131 -16.71 15.33 -0.91
CA ALA A 131 -16.94 16.69 -0.40
C ALA A 131 -16.95 16.82 1.14
N SER A 132 -16.89 15.73 1.87
CA SER A 132 -16.87 15.71 3.35
C SER A 132 -15.47 15.73 3.95
N ALA A 133 -14.42 15.71 3.14
CA ALA A 133 -13.05 15.82 3.62
C ALA A 133 -12.79 17.21 4.21
N ALA A 134 -12.12 17.27 5.36
CA ALA A 134 -11.75 18.52 6.02
C ALA A 134 -10.66 19.29 5.29
N VAL A 135 -9.87 18.58 4.46
CA VAL A 135 -8.75 19.10 3.68
C VAL A 135 -9.04 18.90 2.19
N PRO A 136 -8.72 19.85 1.30
CA PRO A 136 -8.88 19.68 -0.15
C PRO A 136 -8.12 18.45 -0.67
N PHE A 137 -8.72 17.70 -1.58
CA PHE A 137 -8.16 16.43 -2.06
C PHE A 137 -6.76 16.57 -2.64
N ALA A 138 -6.50 17.61 -3.43
CA ALA A 138 -5.19 17.86 -4.00
C ALA A 138 -4.10 18.06 -2.93
N GLU A 139 -4.42 18.83 -1.88
CA GLU A 139 -3.51 19.06 -0.75
C GLU A 139 -3.26 17.77 0.05
N GLN A 140 -4.30 16.93 0.23
CA GLN A 140 -4.14 15.63 0.87
C GLN A 140 -3.14 14.75 0.11
N VAL A 141 -3.29 14.65 -1.22
CA VAL A 141 -2.40 13.83 -2.07
C VAL A 141 -0.96 14.34 -1.99
N ALA A 142 -0.74 15.64 -2.16
CA ALA A 142 0.60 16.22 -2.09
C ALA A 142 1.26 15.99 -0.72
N THR A 143 0.50 16.15 0.37
CA THR A 143 0.98 15.89 1.74
C THR A 143 1.30 14.42 1.95
N ALA A 144 0.41 13.52 1.50
CA ALA A 144 0.57 12.07 1.61
C ALA A 144 1.82 11.57 0.87
N MET A 145 2.04 12.06 -0.35
CA MET A 145 3.20 11.72 -1.17
C MET A 145 4.51 12.09 -0.46
N ARG A 146 4.63 13.33 0.02
CA ARG A 146 5.81 13.78 0.76
C ARG A 146 6.03 12.98 2.03
N TRP A 147 4.97 12.76 2.80
CA TRP A 147 5.04 11.96 4.02
C TRP A 147 5.52 10.54 3.74
N ALA A 148 5.04 9.89 2.67
CA ALA A 148 5.45 8.55 2.29
C ALA A 148 6.96 8.49 1.99
N VAL A 149 7.47 9.44 1.20
CA VAL A 149 8.90 9.55 0.89
C VAL A 149 9.73 9.75 2.16
N ASP A 150 9.35 10.71 3.01
CA ASP A 150 10.05 11.05 4.25
C ASP A 150 10.06 9.90 5.27
N ASN A 151 9.11 8.96 5.17
CA ASN A 151 9.03 7.78 6.02
C ASN A 151 9.56 6.51 5.35
N GLY A 152 10.32 6.65 4.26
CA GLY A 152 11.12 5.58 3.67
C GLY A 152 10.32 4.61 2.79
N ALA A 153 9.28 5.09 2.11
CA ALA A 153 8.63 4.32 1.07
C ALA A 153 9.57 4.10 -0.12
N ASP A 154 9.68 2.86 -0.60
CA ASP A 154 10.32 2.52 -1.87
C ASP A 154 9.30 2.56 -3.02
N VAL A 155 8.04 2.26 -2.69
CA VAL A 155 6.92 2.26 -3.63
C VAL A 155 5.75 3.00 -3.02
N ILE A 156 5.12 3.87 -3.80
CA ILE A 156 3.85 4.53 -3.46
C ILE A 156 2.77 3.98 -4.38
N ASN A 157 1.67 3.47 -3.80
CA ASN A 157 0.51 3.01 -4.53
C ASN A 157 -0.65 4.00 -4.38
N LEU A 158 -1.17 4.46 -5.54
CA LEU A 158 -2.33 5.34 -5.67
C LEU A 158 -3.43 4.62 -6.47
N SER A 159 -4.31 3.91 -5.77
CA SER A 159 -5.42 3.17 -6.40
C SER A 159 -6.65 4.04 -6.63
N PHE A 160 -6.45 5.25 -7.13
CA PHE A 160 -7.50 6.18 -7.51
C PHE A 160 -7.16 6.90 -8.82
N THR A 161 -8.17 7.51 -9.43
CA THR A 161 -8.03 8.35 -10.62
C THR A 161 -9.03 9.50 -10.58
N THR A 162 -8.76 10.56 -11.32
CA THR A 162 -9.71 11.62 -11.64
C THR A 162 -10.30 11.40 -13.04
N ASN A 163 -11.32 12.18 -13.39
CA ASN A 163 -11.86 12.20 -14.77
C ASN A 163 -11.28 13.33 -15.63
N THR A 164 -10.14 13.88 -15.22
CA THR A 164 -9.45 14.98 -15.92
C THR A 164 -8.05 14.55 -16.35
N LEU A 165 -7.58 15.05 -17.48
CA LEU A 165 -6.22 14.82 -17.95
C LEU A 165 -5.22 15.67 -17.17
N ASP A 166 -5.65 16.87 -16.79
CA ASP A 166 -4.86 17.81 -16.03
C ASP A 166 -4.92 17.49 -14.54
N TRP A 167 -3.88 17.85 -13.82
CA TRP A 167 -3.75 17.69 -12.36
C TRP A 167 -3.56 19.04 -11.67
N ASP A 168 -3.71 19.05 -10.36
CA ASP A 168 -3.47 20.23 -9.54
C ASP A 168 -1.96 20.54 -9.46
N GLU A 169 -1.61 21.81 -9.59
CA GLU A 169 -0.21 22.27 -9.57
C GLU A 169 0.55 21.85 -8.30
N SER A 170 -0.15 21.68 -7.18
CA SER A 170 0.45 21.18 -5.93
C SER A 170 1.05 19.77 -6.04
N TRP A 171 0.65 19.00 -7.05
CA TRP A 171 1.16 17.65 -7.30
C TRP A 171 2.52 17.66 -8.01
N ASP A 172 2.85 18.69 -8.79
CA ASP A 172 4.12 18.78 -9.52
C ASP A 172 5.31 18.55 -8.59
N ASP A 173 5.40 19.35 -7.53
CA ASP A 173 6.48 19.24 -6.55
C ASP A 173 6.44 17.90 -5.77
N ALA A 174 5.26 17.37 -5.47
CA ALA A 174 5.13 16.15 -4.68
C ALA A 174 5.54 14.89 -5.46
N PHE A 175 5.16 14.82 -6.75
CA PHE A 175 5.55 13.71 -7.63
C PHE A 175 7.02 13.82 -8.03
N LEU A 176 7.52 15.04 -8.31
CA LEU A 176 8.93 15.27 -8.55
C LEU A 176 9.77 14.88 -7.33
N TYR A 177 9.32 15.22 -6.12
CA TYR A 177 9.99 14.83 -4.88
C TYR A 177 10.12 13.32 -4.73
N ALA A 178 9.07 12.56 -5.01
CA ALA A 178 9.14 11.10 -5.01
C ALA A 178 10.16 10.58 -6.06
N TYR A 179 10.13 11.12 -7.26
CA TYR A 179 11.07 10.77 -8.32
C TYR A 179 12.53 11.07 -7.95
N GLU A 180 12.82 12.23 -7.38
CA GLU A 180 14.17 12.63 -6.95
C GLU A 180 14.71 11.80 -5.78
N HIS A 181 13.84 11.08 -5.07
CA HIS A 181 14.19 10.15 -3.99
C HIS A 181 14.12 8.68 -4.39
N ASP A 182 14.13 8.39 -5.70
CA ASP A 182 14.09 7.03 -6.25
C ASP A 182 12.87 6.21 -5.81
N VAL A 183 11.74 6.87 -5.49
CA VAL A 183 10.50 6.20 -5.11
C VAL A 183 9.65 5.91 -6.35
N VAL A 184 9.25 4.66 -6.54
CA VAL A 184 8.37 4.26 -7.64
C VAL A 184 6.92 4.60 -7.31
N VAL A 185 6.28 5.41 -8.15
CA VAL A 185 4.86 5.76 -7.99
C VAL A 185 4.01 4.94 -8.95
N VAL A 186 3.14 4.09 -8.41
CA VAL A 186 2.22 3.22 -9.15
C VAL A 186 0.82 3.79 -9.05
N VAL A 187 0.15 3.97 -10.16
CA VAL A 187 -1.16 4.63 -10.24
C VAL A 187 -2.16 3.81 -11.05
N ALA A 188 -3.43 3.88 -10.69
CA ALA A 188 -4.50 3.24 -11.42
C ALA A 188 -4.84 4.00 -12.71
N ALA A 189 -5.00 3.27 -13.84
CA ALA A 189 -5.50 3.82 -15.09
C ALA A 189 -7.01 4.15 -15.06
N GLY A 190 -7.70 3.67 -14.03
CA GLY A 190 -9.14 3.86 -13.83
C GLY A 190 -10.00 2.71 -14.34
N ASN A 191 -11.25 2.72 -13.91
CA ASN A 191 -12.24 1.67 -14.20
C ASN A 191 -13.23 2.12 -15.29
N ARG A 192 -13.04 1.73 -16.53
CA ARG A 192 -13.89 2.14 -17.66
C ARG A 192 -15.39 1.80 -17.49
N GLY A 193 -15.72 0.80 -16.68
CA GLY A 193 -17.10 0.40 -16.41
C GLY A 193 -17.82 1.19 -15.30
N SER A 194 -17.11 2.00 -14.52
CA SER A 194 -17.60 2.68 -13.31
C SER A 194 -17.53 4.21 -13.35
N GLY A 195 -17.60 4.80 -14.56
CA GLY A 195 -17.73 6.26 -14.71
C GLY A 195 -16.48 7.00 -15.13
N THR A 196 -15.33 6.34 -15.31
CA THR A 196 -14.16 6.96 -15.93
C THR A 196 -14.21 6.80 -17.44
N SER A 197 -14.28 7.91 -18.15
CA SER A 197 -14.30 7.94 -19.64
C SER A 197 -12.93 8.05 -20.27
N VAL A 198 -11.94 8.49 -19.49
CA VAL A 198 -10.54 8.71 -19.90
C VAL A 198 -9.60 8.20 -18.82
N ILE A 199 -8.36 7.94 -19.20
CA ILE A 199 -7.27 7.78 -18.21
C ILE A 199 -6.98 9.18 -17.68
N GLY A 200 -7.31 9.40 -16.39
CA GLY A 200 -7.16 10.70 -15.74
C GLY A 200 -5.94 10.78 -14.84
N ALA A 201 -5.66 11.98 -14.34
CA ALA A 201 -4.61 12.18 -13.35
C ALA A 201 -4.92 11.38 -12.05
N PRO A 202 -3.90 10.83 -11.37
CA PRO A 202 -2.46 11.02 -11.58
C PRO A 202 -1.82 10.15 -12.66
N ALA A 203 -2.58 9.29 -13.37
CA ALA A 203 -2.03 8.38 -14.38
C ALA A 203 -1.45 9.09 -15.64
N THR A 204 -1.73 10.38 -15.78
CA THR A 204 -1.20 11.24 -16.85
C THR A 204 0.09 11.97 -16.46
N ILE A 205 0.50 11.90 -15.20
CA ILE A 205 1.72 12.57 -14.73
C ILE A 205 2.95 11.83 -15.26
N PRO A 206 3.94 12.53 -15.85
CA PRO A 206 5.18 11.89 -16.29
C PRO A 206 5.94 11.20 -15.15
N GLY A 207 6.53 10.03 -15.43
CA GLY A 207 7.36 9.30 -14.47
C GLY A 207 6.60 8.29 -13.59
N VAL A 208 5.26 8.27 -13.64
CA VAL A 208 4.49 7.26 -12.91
C VAL A 208 4.35 5.95 -13.69
N LEU A 209 4.18 4.85 -12.97
CA LEU A 209 3.82 3.54 -13.55
C LEU A 209 2.30 3.39 -13.53
N THR A 210 1.68 3.58 -14.68
CA THR A 210 0.22 3.45 -14.85
C THR A 210 -0.17 2.00 -15.09
N VAL A 211 -1.09 1.48 -14.30
CA VAL A 211 -1.58 0.10 -14.36
C VAL A 211 -3.10 0.09 -14.54
N GLY A 212 -3.59 -0.78 -15.45
CA GLY A 212 -5.01 -0.95 -15.77
C GLY A 212 -5.42 -2.40 -15.89
#